data_9de6232577099942008650fcf8a896e0
#
_entry.id   9de6232577099942008650fcf8a896e0
#
_cell.length_a   1.000
_cell.length_b   1.000
_cell.length_c   1.000
_cell.angle_alpha   90.00
_cell.angle_beta   90.00
_cell.angle_gamma   90.00
#
_symmetry.space_group_name_H-M   'P 1'
#
loop_
_entity.id
_entity.type
_entity.pdbx_description
1 polymer ?
#
loop_
_entity_poly.entity_id
_entity_poly.type
_entity_poly.pdbx_seq_one_letter_code
_entity_poly.pdbx_strand_id
1 'polypeptide(L)'
;MPPKGSPKEEEALITFLHSPAIKDDLYNFVMAVYPWEQKGTILEHHAGPKIWHKQDLKDLSDHILTNRQRIAHGYDPVMWKSATSAGRGPGKSAKMSWLVNWMLTTRIGSTTIITANTEAQLKSRTFAEISKWTNLLLNQHWFEQSVLSIRPAPWFAKLVKEQLGIDTGWYYAQGQLWSEENPDAFAGVHNPLGVLLGFDEASGIPTSIFNVSAYFFTEPTLNRYWVVQSNPRRNSGGFYDCFHDAKTDWRLRHLDIRTVEGMDQALIEK
;
A
#
# COMPACT_ATOMS: atom_id res chain seq x y z
N MET A 1 15.39 -6.48 -14.69
CA MET A 1 15.29 -7.71 -15.53
C MET A 1 14.73 -7.32 -16.88
N PRO A 2 15.06 -8.00 -17.98
CA PRO A 2 14.42 -7.74 -19.28
C PRO A 2 12.93 -8.16 -19.25
N PRO A 3 12.12 -7.75 -20.24
CA PRO A 3 10.75 -8.25 -20.40
C PRO A 3 10.77 -9.79 -20.40
N LYS A 4 9.77 -10.41 -19.75
CA LYS A 4 9.68 -11.89 -19.68
C LYS A 4 9.03 -12.51 -20.91
N GLY A 5 8.30 -11.69 -21.68
CA GLY A 5 7.57 -12.14 -22.84
C GLY A 5 7.96 -11.41 -24.13
N SER A 6 7.28 -11.73 -25.20
CA SER A 6 7.36 -10.94 -26.43
C SER A 6 6.77 -9.54 -26.21
N PRO A 7 7.08 -8.54 -27.06
CA PRO A 7 6.49 -7.23 -26.97
C PRO A 7 4.95 -7.23 -26.96
N LYS A 8 4.30 -8.19 -27.65
CA LYS A 8 2.85 -8.36 -27.66
C LYS A 8 2.30 -8.87 -26.34
N GLU A 9 3.03 -9.76 -25.66
CA GLU A 9 2.64 -10.27 -24.34
C GLU A 9 2.76 -9.19 -23.28
N GLU A 10 3.81 -8.37 -23.34
CA GLU A 10 3.94 -7.21 -22.43
C GLU A 10 2.85 -6.16 -22.66
N GLU A 11 2.51 -5.86 -23.92
CA GLU A 11 1.40 -4.96 -24.25
C GLU A 11 0.06 -5.49 -23.74
N ALA A 12 -0.20 -6.78 -23.91
CA ALA A 12 -1.39 -7.43 -23.38
C ALA A 12 -1.45 -7.39 -21.85
N LEU A 13 -0.32 -7.60 -21.17
CA LEU A 13 -0.20 -7.52 -19.72
C LEU A 13 -0.45 -6.08 -19.22
N ILE A 14 0.13 -5.08 -19.87
CA ILE A 14 -0.11 -3.66 -19.56
C ILE A 14 -1.60 -3.36 -19.71
N THR A 15 -2.20 -3.73 -20.83
CA THR A 15 -3.63 -3.50 -21.11
C THR A 15 -4.51 -4.15 -20.05
N PHE A 16 -4.22 -5.39 -19.68
CA PHE A 16 -4.96 -6.11 -18.63
C PHE A 16 -4.86 -5.42 -17.28
N LEU A 17 -3.64 -5.14 -16.81
CA LEU A 17 -3.40 -4.55 -15.49
C LEU A 17 -3.94 -3.11 -15.36
N HIS A 18 -4.04 -2.38 -16.48
CA HIS A 18 -4.57 -1.02 -16.49
C HIS A 18 -6.05 -0.94 -16.88
N SER A 19 -6.71 -2.09 -17.11
CA SER A 19 -8.16 -2.11 -17.29
C SER A 19 -8.88 -1.59 -16.03
N PRO A 20 -10.00 -0.87 -16.14
CA PRO A 20 -10.74 -0.35 -14.98
C PRO A 20 -11.11 -1.45 -13.97
N ALA A 21 -11.43 -2.65 -14.45
CA ALA A 21 -11.80 -3.79 -13.62
C ALA A 21 -10.65 -4.29 -12.72
N ILE A 22 -9.39 -4.01 -13.07
CA ILE A 22 -8.21 -4.41 -12.31
C ILE A 22 -7.61 -3.20 -11.57
N LYS A 23 -7.35 -2.10 -12.29
CA LYS A 23 -6.65 -0.96 -11.67
C LYS A 23 -7.45 -0.25 -10.59
N ASP A 24 -8.78 -0.23 -10.71
CA ASP A 24 -9.67 0.50 -9.80
C ASP A 24 -10.44 -0.43 -8.85
N ASP A 25 -10.35 -1.74 -9.02
CA ASP A 25 -10.82 -2.76 -8.07
C ASP A 25 -9.63 -3.50 -7.45
N LEU A 26 -9.30 -3.13 -6.20
CA LEU A 26 -8.15 -3.68 -5.51
C LEU A 26 -8.30 -5.14 -5.16
N TYR A 27 -9.51 -5.62 -4.91
CA TYR A 27 -9.73 -7.04 -4.67
C TYR A 27 -9.47 -7.85 -5.94
N ASN A 28 -10.00 -7.41 -7.07
CA ASN A 28 -9.74 -8.05 -8.36
C ASN A 28 -8.25 -7.96 -8.73
N PHE A 29 -7.59 -6.82 -8.47
CA PHE A 29 -6.14 -6.71 -8.65
C PHE A 29 -5.41 -7.79 -7.86
N VAL A 30 -5.64 -7.88 -6.55
CA VAL A 30 -4.96 -8.85 -5.67
C VAL A 30 -5.24 -10.28 -6.12
N MET A 31 -6.47 -10.61 -6.53
CA MET A 31 -6.79 -11.94 -7.04
C MET A 31 -6.11 -12.26 -8.37
N ALA A 32 -5.92 -11.26 -9.23
CA ALA A 32 -5.39 -11.45 -10.58
C ALA A 32 -3.86 -11.53 -10.63
N VAL A 33 -3.14 -10.84 -9.73
CA VAL A 33 -1.68 -10.67 -9.84
C VAL A 33 -0.86 -11.64 -9.01
N TYR A 34 -1.48 -12.35 -8.07
CA TYR A 34 -0.80 -13.29 -7.20
C TYR A 34 -1.18 -14.75 -7.52
N PRO A 35 -0.26 -15.70 -7.35
CA PRO A 35 -0.45 -17.11 -7.72
C PRO A 35 -1.22 -17.88 -6.62
N TRP A 36 -2.46 -17.45 -6.33
CA TRP A 36 -3.33 -18.14 -5.37
C TRP A 36 -3.57 -19.59 -5.79
N GLU A 37 -3.53 -20.53 -4.83
CA GLU A 37 -3.73 -21.97 -5.03
C GLU A 37 -2.77 -22.62 -6.05
N GLN A 38 -1.74 -21.89 -6.51
CA GLN A 38 -0.78 -22.42 -7.44
C GLN A 38 0.21 -23.34 -6.74
N LYS A 39 0.24 -24.60 -7.16
CA LYS A 39 1.14 -25.64 -6.63
C LYS A 39 2.60 -25.22 -6.74
N GLY A 40 3.36 -25.45 -5.67
CA GLY A 40 4.78 -25.11 -5.57
C GLY A 40 5.07 -23.65 -5.23
N THR A 41 4.05 -22.83 -4.95
CA THR A 41 4.21 -21.49 -4.41
C THR A 41 3.84 -21.45 -2.92
N ILE A 42 4.25 -20.38 -2.23
CA ILE A 42 3.85 -20.17 -0.82
C ILE A 42 2.35 -19.91 -0.65
N LEU A 43 1.61 -19.71 -1.74
CA LEU A 43 0.16 -19.50 -1.75
C LEU A 43 -0.63 -20.74 -2.18
N GLU A 44 0.02 -21.90 -2.31
CA GLU A 44 -0.61 -23.17 -2.75
C GLU A 44 -1.87 -23.53 -1.94
N HIS A 45 -1.88 -23.21 -0.65
CA HIS A 45 -3.01 -23.51 0.24
C HIS A 45 -3.86 -22.28 0.61
N HIS A 46 -3.75 -21.21 -0.16
CA HIS A 46 -4.47 -19.96 0.08
C HIS A 46 -5.31 -19.60 -1.13
N ALA A 47 -6.63 -19.59 -0.97
CA ALA A 47 -7.57 -19.25 -2.05
C ALA A 47 -7.70 -17.73 -2.30
N GLY A 48 -7.04 -16.92 -1.48
CA GLY A 48 -7.09 -15.46 -1.62
C GLY A 48 -6.97 -14.72 -0.28
N PRO A 49 -7.25 -13.42 -0.29
CA PRO A 49 -7.27 -12.59 0.91
C PRO A 49 -8.32 -13.06 1.91
N LYS A 50 -8.03 -12.93 3.20
CA LYS A 50 -8.99 -13.16 4.30
C LYS A 50 -10.21 -12.25 4.15
N ILE A 51 -11.33 -12.60 4.79
CA ILE A 51 -12.61 -11.87 4.70
C ILE A 51 -12.43 -10.37 5.01
N TRP A 52 -11.72 -10.04 6.09
CA TRP A 52 -11.50 -8.64 6.45
C TRP A 52 -10.65 -7.88 5.42
N HIS A 53 -9.67 -8.53 4.79
CA HIS A 53 -8.91 -7.94 3.70
C HIS A 53 -9.81 -7.62 2.50
N LYS A 54 -10.65 -8.58 2.12
CA LYS A 54 -11.62 -8.41 1.02
C LYS A 54 -12.52 -7.20 1.25
N GLN A 55 -13.01 -7.03 2.48
CA GLN A 55 -13.81 -5.87 2.85
C GLN A 55 -13.03 -4.56 2.70
N ASP A 56 -11.81 -4.50 3.27
CA ASP A 56 -10.95 -3.32 3.23
C ASP A 56 -10.57 -2.92 1.79
N LEU A 57 -10.22 -3.91 0.96
CA LEU A 57 -9.87 -3.69 -0.44
C LEU A 57 -11.08 -3.18 -1.24
N LYS A 58 -12.28 -3.71 -0.99
CA LYS A 58 -13.52 -3.24 -1.61
C LYS A 58 -13.89 -1.84 -1.17
N ASP A 59 -13.79 -1.53 0.12
CA ASP A 59 -14.05 -0.19 0.64
C ASP A 59 -13.17 0.87 -0.06
N LEU A 60 -11.90 0.52 -0.32
CA LEU A 60 -11.00 1.40 -1.06
C LEU A 60 -11.38 1.51 -2.54
N SER A 61 -11.80 0.42 -3.18
CA SER A 61 -12.30 0.43 -4.56
C SER A 61 -13.52 1.33 -4.70
N ASP A 62 -14.48 1.22 -3.79
CA ASP A 62 -15.69 2.08 -3.76
C ASP A 62 -15.33 3.55 -3.57
N HIS A 63 -14.33 3.84 -2.73
CA HIS A 63 -13.81 5.19 -2.58
C HIS A 63 -13.22 5.74 -3.89
N ILE A 64 -12.45 4.95 -4.63
CA ILE A 64 -11.88 5.36 -5.92
C ILE A 64 -12.99 5.66 -6.92
N LEU A 65 -13.99 4.81 -7.01
CA LEU A 65 -15.15 5.02 -7.91
C LEU A 65 -15.92 6.27 -7.51
N THR A 66 -16.16 6.49 -6.21
CA THR A 66 -16.80 7.71 -5.70
C THR A 66 -16.01 8.95 -6.07
N ASN A 67 -14.68 8.93 -5.92
CA ASN A 67 -13.84 10.07 -6.31
C ASN A 67 -13.85 10.33 -7.81
N ARG A 68 -13.90 9.30 -8.66
CA ARG A 68 -14.09 9.49 -10.11
C ARG A 68 -15.40 10.18 -10.44
N GLN A 69 -16.49 9.80 -9.75
CA GLN A 69 -17.78 10.46 -9.92
C GLN A 69 -17.73 11.92 -9.44
N ARG A 70 -17.08 12.19 -8.29
CA ARG A 70 -16.87 13.55 -7.79
C ARG A 70 -16.17 14.43 -8.81
N ILE A 71 -15.06 13.97 -9.37
CA ILE A 71 -14.29 14.69 -10.39
C ILE A 71 -15.13 14.94 -11.65
N ALA A 72 -15.89 13.93 -12.09
CA ALA A 72 -16.79 14.07 -13.24
C ALA A 72 -17.88 15.14 -13.02
N HIS A 73 -18.24 15.45 -11.78
CA HIS A 73 -19.18 16.49 -11.39
C HIS A 73 -18.50 17.82 -10.97
N GLY A 74 -17.19 17.95 -11.18
CA GLY A 74 -16.43 19.18 -10.87
C GLY A 74 -16.06 19.35 -9.39
N TYR A 75 -16.11 18.29 -8.59
CA TYR A 75 -15.70 18.32 -7.18
C TYR A 75 -14.30 17.74 -7.01
N ASP A 76 -13.55 18.28 -6.06
CA ASP A 76 -12.25 17.73 -5.68
C ASP A 76 -12.36 16.30 -5.13
N PRO A 77 -11.39 15.43 -5.43
CA PRO A 77 -11.33 14.11 -4.83
C PRO A 77 -11.03 14.19 -3.33
N VAL A 78 -11.64 13.30 -2.57
CA VAL A 78 -11.40 13.16 -1.14
C VAL A 78 -10.23 12.21 -0.90
N MET A 79 -9.37 12.55 0.06
CA MET A 79 -8.25 11.70 0.46
C MET A 79 -8.75 10.43 1.17
N TRP A 80 -8.13 9.30 0.88
CA TRP A 80 -8.32 8.08 1.67
C TRP A 80 -7.43 8.07 2.90
N LYS A 81 -8.03 7.95 4.08
CA LYS A 81 -7.33 7.69 5.33
C LYS A 81 -7.90 6.43 5.97
N SER A 82 -7.06 5.45 6.27
CA SER A 82 -7.52 4.23 6.96
C SER A 82 -6.60 3.83 8.10
N ALA A 83 -7.20 3.44 9.23
CA ALA A 83 -6.50 2.98 10.41
C ALA A 83 -6.98 1.57 10.79
N THR A 84 -6.02 0.62 10.88
CA THR A 84 -6.30 -0.77 11.25
C THR A 84 -5.64 -1.10 12.58
N SER A 85 -6.46 -1.36 13.59
CA SER A 85 -6.04 -1.82 14.92
C SER A 85 -6.28 -3.33 15.01
N ALA A 86 -5.23 -4.10 15.27
CA ALA A 86 -5.33 -5.55 15.41
C ALA A 86 -4.12 -6.12 16.16
N GLY A 87 -4.29 -7.27 16.80
CA GLY A 87 -3.21 -8.08 17.31
C GLY A 87 -2.21 -8.55 16.25
N ARG A 88 -1.37 -9.51 16.59
CA ARG A 88 -0.41 -10.13 15.65
C ARG A 88 -1.09 -11.18 14.78
N GLY A 89 -0.59 -11.40 13.57
CA GLY A 89 -0.96 -12.54 12.71
C GLY A 89 -2.15 -12.36 11.76
N PRO A 90 -3.02 -11.32 11.83
CA PRO A 90 -4.18 -11.24 10.95
C PRO A 90 -3.84 -10.93 9.49
N GLY A 91 -2.58 -10.54 9.18
CA GLY A 91 -2.15 -10.24 7.81
C GLY A 91 -2.06 -8.75 7.46
N LYS A 92 -1.92 -7.86 8.45
CA LYS A 92 -1.77 -6.41 8.21
C LYS A 92 -0.66 -6.08 7.22
N SER A 93 0.53 -6.69 7.39
CA SER A 93 1.69 -6.42 6.52
C SER A 93 1.49 -6.95 5.09
N ALA A 94 0.75 -8.06 4.91
CA ALA A 94 0.36 -8.53 3.58
C ALA A 94 -0.53 -7.50 2.87
N LYS A 95 -1.56 -6.95 3.55
CA LYS A 95 -2.39 -5.88 3.01
C LYS A 95 -1.56 -4.66 2.60
N MET A 96 -0.65 -4.21 3.45
CA MET A 96 0.25 -3.09 3.13
C MET A 96 1.07 -3.39 1.86
N SER A 97 1.60 -4.61 1.73
CA SER A 97 2.37 -5.04 0.56
C SER A 97 1.52 -5.02 -0.72
N TRP A 98 0.26 -5.45 -0.64
CA TRP A 98 -0.65 -5.41 -1.79
C TRP A 98 -0.97 -3.97 -2.23
N LEU A 99 -1.14 -3.05 -1.29
CA LEU A 99 -1.35 -1.63 -1.61
C LEU A 99 -0.11 -1.00 -2.26
N VAL A 100 1.08 -1.30 -1.77
CA VAL A 100 2.36 -0.87 -2.38
C VAL A 100 2.45 -1.39 -3.82
N ASN A 101 2.23 -2.68 -4.02
CA ASN A 101 2.32 -3.31 -5.33
C ASN A 101 1.22 -2.83 -6.30
N TRP A 102 0.03 -2.55 -5.78
CA TRP A 102 -1.06 -1.94 -6.55
C TRP A 102 -0.70 -0.53 -7.02
N MET A 103 -0.15 0.31 -6.13
CA MET A 103 0.33 1.65 -6.50
C MET A 103 1.40 1.58 -7.58
N LEU A 104 2.44 0.76 -7.38
CA LEU A 104 3.52 0.56 -8.34
C LEU A 104 3.00 0.03 -9.69
N THR A 105 2.03 -0.86 -9.69
CA THR A 105 1.54 -1.48 -10.93
C THR A 105 0.55 -0.58 -11.69
N THR A 106 -0.36 0.08 -10.97
CA THR A 106 -1.55 0.70 -11.61
C THR A 106 -1.58 2.23 -11.54
N ARG A 107 -0.71 2.84 -10.74
CA ARG A 107 -0.58 4.30 -10.56
C ARG A 107 0.82 4.74 -11.00
N ILE A 108 1.09 4.53 -12.29
CA ILE A 108 2.41 4.81 -12.89
C ILE A 108 2.82 6.26 -12.60
N GLY A 109 4.07 6.42 -12.16
CA GLY A 109 4.62 7.71 -11.78
C GLY A 109 4.35 8.12 -10.32
N SER A 110 3.51 7.39 -9.58
CA SER A 110 3.22 7.70 -8.17
C SER A 110 4.38 7.39 -7.23
N THR A 111 4.35 8.00 -6.06
CA THR A 111 5.33 7.74 -4.99
C THR A 111 4.67 7.01 -3.83
N THR A 112 5.35 6.01 -3.31
CA THR A 112 4.95 5.29 -2.10
C THR A 112 6.02 5.44 -1.03
N ILE A 113 5.65 5.94 0.14
CA ILE A 113 6.52 6.02 1.31
C ILE A 113 5.97 5.11 2.40
N ILE A 114 6.82 4.23 2.90
CA ILE A 114 6.50 3.34 4.01
C ILE A 114 7.43 3.64 5.17
N THR A 115 6.88 3.75 6.36
CA THR A 115 7.67 3.89 7.57
C THR A 115 7.21 2.94 8.67
N ALA A 116 8.06 2.73 9.64
CA ALA A 116 7.81 1.92 10.81
C ALA A 116 8.47 2.55 12.04
N ASN A 117 8.24 1.95 13.20
CA ASN A 117 8.74 2.49 14.47
C ASN A 117 10.28 2.54 14.55
N THR A 118 10.98 1.58 13.92
CA THR A 118 12.45 1.52 13.89
C THR A 118 12.97 1.09 12.52
N GLU A 119 14.22 1.46 12.22
CA GLU A 119 14.91 1.03 11.01
C GLU A 119 14.98 -0.49 10.89
N ALA A 120 15.29 -1.18 11.98
CA ALA A 120 15.37 -2.63 12.00
C ALA A 120 14.01 -3.28 11.65
N GLN A 121 12.91 -2.76 12.18
CA GLN A 121 11.57 -3.24 11.84
C GLN A 121 11.22 -2.94 10.38
N LEU A 122 11.52 -1.72 9.93
CA LEU A 122 11.27 -1.32 8.55
C LEU A 122 11.98 -2.24 7.55
N LYS A 123 13.28 -2.53 7.77
CA LYS A 123 14.09 -3.41 6.91
C LYS A 123 13.68 -4.88 7.01
N SER A 124 13.69 -5.44 8.25
CA SER A 124 13.62 -6.88 8.46
C SER A 124 12.20 -7.46 8.48
N ARG A 125 11.18 -6.61 8.62
CA ARG A 125 9.78 -7.04 8.68
C ARG A 125 8.95 -6.42 7.58
N THR A 126 8.79 -5.10 7.59
CA THR A 126 7.86 -4.40 6.68
C THR A 126 8.32 -4.52 5.22
N PHE A 127 9.56 -4.12 4.91
CA PHE A 127 10.08 -4.24 3.54
C PHE A 127 10.41 -5.67 3.12
N ALA A 128 10.80 -6.54 4.05
CA ALA A 128 10.95 -7.97 3.76
C ALA A 128 9.61 -8.60 3.32
N GLU A 129 8.51 -8.23 3.97
CA GLU A 129 7.17 -8.68 3.57
C GLU A 129 6.75 -8.07 2.23
N ILE A 130 6.97 -6.77 2.00
CA ILE A 130 6.71 -6.11 0.73
C ILE A 130 7.49 -6.78 -0.39
N SER A 131 8.79 -7.02 -0.21
CA SER A 131 9.65 -7.70 -1.18
C SER A 131 9.17 -9.12 -1.49
N LYS A 132 8.75 -9.88 -0.48
CA LYS A 132 8.17 -11.21 -0.67
C LYS A 132 6.95 -11.16 -1.59
N TRP A 133 6.02 -10.25 -1.35
CA TRP A 133 4.83 -10.10 -2.19
C TRP A 133 5.14 -9.53 -3.58
N THR A 134 6.12 -8.64 -3.69
CA THR A 134 6.59 -8.13 -5.00
C THR A 134 7.18 -9.25 -5.86
N ASN A 135 7.91 -10.20 -5.27
CA ASN A 135 8.44 -11.37 -5.98
C ASN A 135 7.37 -12.37 -6.45
N LEU A 136 6.16 -12.27 -5.93
CA LEU A 136 5.02 -13.09 -6.36
C LEU A 136 4.15 -12.41 -7.43
N LEU A 137 4.40 -11.13 -7.75
CA LEU A 137 3.62 -10.41 -8.74
C LEU A 137 3.75 -11.03 -10.13
N LEU A 138 2.65 -11.06 -10.86
CA LEU A 138 2.60 -11.41 -12.28
C LEU A 138 3.58 -10.55 -13.11
N ASN A 139 3.66 -9.25 -12.79
CA ASN A 139 4.53 -8.27 -13.43
C ASN A 139 5.78 -7.91 -12.60
N GLN A 140 6.27 -8.81 -11.74
CA GLN A 140 7.45 -8.56 -10.89
C GLN A 140 8.68 -8.06 -11.67
N HIS A 141 8.84 -8.49 -12.91
CA HIS A 141 9.96 -8.10 -13.79
C HIS A 141 9.93 -6.64 -14.25
N TRP A 142 8.82 -5.91 -13.99
CA TRP A 142 8.76 -4.47 -14.21
C TRP A 142 9.55 -3.68 -13.19
N PHE A 143 9.95 -4.32 -12.09
CA PHE A 143 10.55 -3.66 -10.93
C PHE A 143 11.88 -4.26 -10.52
N GLU A 144 12.76 -3.41 -10.02
CA GLU A 144 13.99 -3.77 -9.32
C GLU A 144 13.86 -3.41 -7.84
N GLN A 145 14.39 -4.27 -6.99
CA GLN A 145 14.27 -4.15 -5.55
C GLN A 145 15.64 -3.97 -4.90
N SER A 146 15.70 -3.11 -3.91
CA SER A 146 16.78 -3.02 -2.93
C SER A 146 16.23 -3.23 -1.52
N VAL A 147 17.06 -3.11 -0.50
CA VAL A 147 16.67 -3.36 0.90
C VAL A 147 15.46 -2.53 1.35
N LEU A 148 15.37 -1.26 0.92
CA LEU A 148 14.32 -0.31 1.30
C LEU A 148 13.72 0.42 0.09
N SER A 149 13.85 -0.13 -1.11
CA SER A 149 13.31 0.56 -2.29
C SER A 149 12.90 -0.43 -3.37
N ILE A 150 11.80 -0.13 -4.04
CA ILE A 150 11.33 -0.78 -5.25
C ILE A 150 11.16 0.31 -6.31
N ARG A 151 11.79 0.13 -7.46
CA ARG A 151 11.78 1.10 -8.56
C ARG A 151 11.46 0.39 -9.88
N PRO A 152 10.95 1.11 -10.90
CA PRO A 152 10.81 0.52 -12.21
C PRO A 152 12.18 0.04 -12.73
N ALA A 153 12.22 -1.14 -13.33
CA ALA A 153 13.41 -1.64 -14.02
C ALA A 153 13.76 -0.70 -15.19
N PRO A 154 15.03 -0.56 -15.57
CA PRO A 154 15.47 0.42 -16.57
C PRO A 154 14.70 0.35 -17.90
N TRP A 155 14.37 -0.85 -18.38
CA TRP A 155 13.58 -1.04 -19.59
C TRP A 155 12.15 -0.53 -19.44
N PHE A 156 11.52 -0.76 -18.27
CA PHE A 156 10.16 -0.31 -17.98
C PHE A 156 10.12 1.20 -17.75
N ALA A 157 11.12 1.75 -17.04
CA ALA A 157 11.29 3.19 -16.89
C ALA A 157 11.41 3.90 -18.24
N LYS A 158 12.18 3.33 -19.18
CA LYS A 158 12.30 3.83 -20.55
C LYS A 158 10.95 3.81 -21.27
N LEU A 159 10.23 2.69 -21.20
CA LEU A 159 8.90 2.54 -21.79
C LEU A 159 7.92 3.60 -21.27
N VAL A 160 7.86 3.77 -19.95
CA VAL A 160 7.00 4.77 -19.28
C VAL A 160 7.33 6.18 -19.74
N LYS A 161 8.60 6.53 -19.85
CA LYS A 161 9.04 7.84 -20.34
C LYS A 161 8.66 8.06 -21.80
N GLU A 162 8.89 7.06 -22.66
CA GLU A 162 8.65 7.17 -24.10
C GLU A 162 7.16 7.17 -24.45
N GLN A 163 6.34 6.37 -23.75
CA GLN A 163 4.92 6.24 -24.09
C GLN A 163 4.01 7.22 -23.33
N LEU A 164 4.36 7.56 -22.08
CA LEU A 164 3.52 8.39 -21.22
C LEU A 164 4.11 9.76 -20.93
N GLY A 165 5.37 10.02 -21.31
CA GLY A 165 6.06 11.28 -21.01
C GLY A 165 6.36 11.47 -19.52
N ILE A 166 6.22 10.42 -18.69
CA ILE A 166 6.39 10.49 -17.23
C ILE A 166 7.87 10.32 -16.87
N ASP A 167 8.40 11.27 -16.09
CA ASP A 167 9.71 11.10 -15.45
C ASP A 167 9.58 10.10 -14.30
N THR A 168 10.41 9.05 -14.34
CA THR A 168 10.38 7.99 -13.36
C THR A 168 11.23 8.26 -12.09
N GLY A 169 11.82 9.43 -11.95
CA GLY A 169 12.58 9.82 -10.77
C GLY A 169 11.77 9.76 -9.47
N TRP A 170 10.48 10.07 -9.56
CA TRP A 170 9.53 10.02 -8.45
C TRP A 170 8.65 8.77 -8.42
N TYR A 171 8.87 7.84 -9.35
CA TYR A 171 8.12 6.59 -9.44
C TYR A 171 8.83 5.49 -8.65
N TYR A 172 8.44 5.31 -7.40
CA TYR A 172 9.05 4.31 -6.51
C TYR A 172 8.19 4.01 -5.28
N ALA A 173 8.51 2.88 -4.64
CA ALA A 173 8.16 2.63 -3.25
C ALA A 173 9.44 2.62 -2.41
N GLN A 174 9.44 3.36 -1.30
CA GLN A 174 10.64 3.53 -0.47
C GLN A 174 10.32 3.48 1.01
N GLY A 175 11.18 2.82 1.78
CA GLY A 175 11.24 2.92 3.23
C GLY A 175 11.93 4.22 3.64
N GLN A 176 11.23 5.04 4.41
CA GLN A 176 11.75 6.30 4.92
C GLN A 176 11.74 6.30 6.44
N LEU A 177 12.87 6.66 7.03
CA LEU A 177 12.99 6.83 8.48
C LEU A 177 12.54 8.23 8.88
N TRP A 178 12.07 8.35 10.09
CA TRP A 178 11.73 9.61 10.73
C TRP A 178 12.66 9.88 11.91
N SER A 179 12.75 11.16 12.30
CA SER A 179 13.43 11.60 13.52
C SER A 179 12.47 12.45 14.33
N GLU A 180 12.37 12.18 15.64
CA GLU A 180 11.57 13.00 16.54
C GLU A 180 12.21 14.37 16.79
N GLU A 181 13.54 14.45 16.68
CA GLU A 181 14.30 15.71 16.81
C GLU A 181 14.12 16.62 15.59
N ASN A 182 13.85 16.04 14.40
CA ASN A 182 13.63 16.78 13.17
C ASN A 182 12.46 16.17 12.36
N PRO A 183 11.22 16.36 12.83
CA PRO A 183 10.03 15.80 12.16
C PRO A 183 9.85 16.31 10.73
N ASP A 184 10.18 17.59 10.48
CA ASP A 184 9.98 18.23 9.16
C ASP A 184 10.81 17.57 8.06
N ALA A 185 11.94 16.94 8.39
CA ALA A 185 12.74 16.18 7.43
C ALA A 185 12.00 14.93 6.89
N PHE A 186 10.96 14.46 7.58
CA PHE A 186 10.13 13.35 7.11
C PHE A 186 9.18 13.81 5.99
N ALA A 187 8.66 15.02 6.08
CA ALA A 187 7.78 15.61 5.07
C ALA A 187 8.59 16.23 3.94
N GLY A 188 8.37 15.87 2.70
CA GLY A 188 9.12 16.48 1.60
C GLY A 188 8.83 15.87 0.23
N VAL A 189 7.94 14.90 0.18
CA VAL A 189 7.55 14.26 -1.08
C VAL A 189 6.21 14.82 -1.53
N HIS A 190 6.22 15.51 -2.66
CA HIS A 190 5.04 15.98 -3.36
C HIS A 190 5.00 15.28 -4.72
N ASN A 191 3.90 14.61 -5.05
CA ASN A 191 3.76 13.97 -6.34
C ASN A 191 2.33 14.14 -6.88
N PRO A 192 2.14 14.93 -7.96
CA PRO A 192 0.83 15.17 -8.55
C PRO A 192 0.19 13.93 -9.17
N LEU A 193 0.98 12.87 -9.44
CA LEU A 193 0.46 11.60 -9.95
C LEU A 193 -0.08 10.69 -8.84
N GLY A 194 0.25 11.00 -7.58
CA GLY A 194 -0.30 10.32 -6.42
C GLY A 194 0.74 9.91 -5.39
N VAL A 195 0.26 9.79 -4.14
CA VAL A 195 1.06 9.38 -2.98
C VAL A 195 0.32 8.32 -2.18
N LEU A 196 1.01 7.24 -1.84
CA LEU A 196 0.66 6.32 -0.77
C LEU A 196 1.64 6.51 0.38
N LEU A 197 1.13 6.86 1.56
CA LEU A 197 1.88 6.89 2.80
C LEU A 197 1.41 5.74 3.69
N GLY A 198 2.32 4.85 4.06
CA GLY A 198 2.03 3.70 4.91
C GLY A 198 2.81 3.74 6.22
N PHE A 199 2.09 3.64 7.35
CA PHE A 199 2.68 3.51 8.67
C PHE A 199 2.46 2.10 9.20
N ASP A 200 3.52 1.34 9.34
CA ASP A 200 3.50 0.03 10.01
C ASP A 200 3.96 0.18 11.47
N GLU A 201 3.35 -0.60 12.37
CA GLU A 201 3.53 -0.47 13.83
C GLU A 201 3.30 0.98 14.33
N ALA A 202 2.30 1.65 13.78
CA ALA A 202 2.00 3.07 13.91
C ALA A 202 1.81 3.56 15.36
N SER A 203 1.45 2.67 16.31
CA SER A 203 1.33 3.04 17.73
C SER A 203 2.66 3.48 18.36
N GLY A 204 3.78 3.17 17.73
CA GLY A 204 5.11 3.62 18.17
C GLY A 204 5.59 4.92 17.53
N ILE A 205 4.89 5.40 16.50
CA ILE A 205 5.28 6.61 15.76
C ILE A 205 4.79 7.86 16.52
N PRO A 206 5.65 8.85 16.76
CA PRO A 206 5.28 10.08 17.48
C PRO A 206 4.20 10.89 16.78
N THR A 207 3.38 11.62 17.54
CA THR A 207 2.34 12.52 17.01
C THR A 207 2.92 13.61 16.11
N SER A 208 4.13 14.10 16.40
CA SER A 208 4.83 15.07 15.54
C SER A 208 4.99 14.57 14.10
N ILE A 209 5.30 13.28 13.92
CA ILE A 209 5.42 12.65 12.60
C ILE A 209 4.04 12.54 11.91
N PHE A 210 2.98 12.20 12.64
CA PHE A 210 1.61 12.25 12.10
C PHE A 210 1.24 13.66 11.60
N ASN A 211 1.59 14.70 12.36
CA ASN A 211 1.27 16.08 12.02
C ASN A 211 1.96 16.52 10.72
N VAL A 212 3.26 16.29 10.57
CA VAL A 212 4.00 16.67 9.36
C VAL A 212 3.62 15.80 8.15
N SER A 213 3.09 14.61 8.38
CA SER A 213 2.68 13.71 7.30
C SER A 213 1.49 14.23 6.48
N ALA A 214 0.72 15.18 7.00
CA ALA A 214 -0.35 15.84 6.23
C ALA A 214 0.22 16.57 5.00
N TYR A 215 1.45 17.03 5.05
CA TYR A 215 2.12 17.75 3.95
C TYR A 215 2.39 16.87 2.72
N PHE A 216 2.40 15.54 2.82
CA PHE A 216 2.48 14.65 1.65
C PHE A 216 1.28 14.77 0.72
N PHE A 217 0.18 15.36 1.15
CA PHE A 217 -1.13 15.33 0.49
C PHE A 217 -1.67 16.70 0.12
N THR A 218 -0.82 17.69 -0.01
CA THR A 218 -1.20 19.07 -0.37
C THR A 218 -1.73 19.20 -1.79
N GLU A 219 -1.34 18.29 -2.71
CA GLU A 219 -1.83 18.27 -4.08
C GLU A 219 -3.21 17.61 -4.16
N PRO A 220 -4.25 18.26 -4.76
CA PRO A 220 -5.60 17.71 -4.85
C PRO A 220 -5.73 16.63 -5.93
N THR A 221 -4.92 15.57 -5.86
CA THR A 221 -4.94 14.47 -6.83
C THR A 221 -5.91 13.36 -6.42
N LEU A 222 -6.33 12.54 -7.40
CA LEU A 222 -7.18 11.37 -7.17
C LEU A 222 -6.51 10.35 -6.23
N ASN A 223 -5.19 10.19 -6.34
CA ASN A 223 -4.46 9.09 -5.73
C ASN A 223 -3.76 9.54 -4.44
N ARG A 224 -4.53 9.83 -3.38
CA ARG A 224 -4.02 10.21 -2.06
C ARG A 224 -4.46 9.19 -1.02
N TYR A 225 -3.50 8.36 -0.56
CA TYR A 225 -3.78 7.26 0.34
C TYR A 225 -2.87 7.31 1.57
N TRP A 226 -3.45 7.46 2.75
CA TRP A 226 -2.74 7.35 4.02
C TRP A 226 -3.27 6.16 4.80
N VAL A 227 -2.41 5.16 5.00
CA VAL A 227 -2.76 3.90 5.63
C VAL A 227 -1.91 3.68 6.85
N VAL A 228 -2.53 3.57 8.02
CA VAL A 228 -1.83 3.29 9.27
C VAL A 228 -2.32 1.98 9.86
N GLN A 229 -1.40 1.18 10.38
CA GLN A 229 -1.74 -0.09 11.00
C GLN A 229 -0.84 -0.41 12.19
N SER A 230 -1.42 -0.96 13.25
CA SER A 230 -0.67 -1.33 14.45
C SER A 230 -1.41 -2.27 15.37
N ASN A 231 -0.66 -2.86 16.29
CA ASN A 231 -1.23 -3.35 17.53
C ASN A 231 -1.54 -2.13 18.42
N PRO A 232 -2.70 -2.10 19.13
CA PRO A 232 -3.05 -1.01 20.04
C PRO A 232 -2.25 -1.14 21.35
N ARG A 233 -1.06 -0.55 21.39
CA ARG A 233 -0.13 -0.67 22.53
C ARG A 233 -0.11 0.55 23.44
N ARG A 234 -0.64 1.68 22.99
CA ARG A 234 -0.63 2.96 23.70
C ARG A 234 -2.05 3.52 23.76
N ASN A 235 -2.34 4.24 24.82
CA ASN A 235 -3.59 4.97 25.04
C ASN A 235 -3.45 6.48 24.75
N SER A 236 -2.47 6.86 23.93
CA SER A 236 -2.22 8.23 23.47
C SER A 236 -1.36 8.20 22.20
N GLY A 237 -1.28 9.33 21.49
CA GLY A 237 -0.48 9.51 20.29
C GLY A 237 -1.28 9.35 19.00
N GLY A 238 -0.69 9.71 17.86
CA GLY A 238 -1.40 9.85 16.60
C GLY A 238 -2.20 8.63 16.15
N PHE A 239 -1.70 7.41 16.39
CA PHE A 239 -2.45 6.20 16.08
C PHE A 239 -3.67 6.00 17.00
N TYR A 240 -3.55 6.33 18.29
CA TYR A 240 -4.68 6.33 19.23
C TYR A 240 -5.73 7.36 18.81
N ASP A 241 -5.30 8.57 18.45
CA ASP A 241 -6.16 9.67 18.04
C ASP A 241 -6.99 9.33 16.80
N CYS A 242 -6.45 8.50 15.86
CA CYS A 242 -7.22 7.99 14.73
C CYS A 242 -8.53 7.30 15.16
N PHE A 243 -8.55 6.62 16.34
CA PHE A 243 -9.71 5.90 16.85
C PHE A 243 -10.56 6.70 17.85
N HIS A 244 -10.08 7.89 18.26
CA HIS A 244 -10.71 8.73 19.28
C HIS A 244 -11.01 10.14 18.74
N ASP A 245 -10.12 11.08 18.93
CA ASP A 245 -10.38 12.50 18.64
C ASP A 245 -10.51 12.77 17.13
N ALA A 246 -9.74 12.07 16.30
CA ALA A 246 -9.76 12.20 14.83
C ALA A 246 -10.61 11.13 14.12
N LYS A 247 -11.44 10.37 14.84
CA LYS A 247 -12.15 9.19 14.30
C LYS A 247 -13.04 9.47 13.09
N THR A 248 -13.52 10.69 12.93
CA THR A 248 -14.36 11.10 11.79
C THR A 248 -13.58 11.24 10.49
N ASP A 249 -12.25 11.40 10.58
CA ASP A 249 -11.39 11.61 9.44
C ASP A 249 -10.84 10.29 8.86
N TRP A 250 -11.00 9.20 9.59
CA TRP A 250 -10.41 7.92 9.31
C TRP A 250 -11.46 6.83 9.08
N ARG A 251 -11.20 5.95 8.14
CA ARG A 251 -11.90 4.67 8.03
C ARG A 251 -11.26 3.70 9.00
N LEU A 252 -12.01 3.34 10.02
CA LEU A 252 -11.52 2.58 11.15
C LEU A 252 -11.83 1.09 10.99
N ARG A 253 -10.82 0.27 11.24
CA ARG A 253 -10.99 -1.18 11.36
C ARG A 253 -10.33 -1.67 12.64
N HIS A 254 -11.15 -2.22 13.50
CA HIS A 254 -10.69 -2.93 14.69
C HIS A 254 -10.91 -4.42 14.50
N LEU A 255 -9.84 -5.21 14.56
CA LEU A 255 -9.90 -6.64 14.35
C LEU A 255 -9.66 -7.37 15.67
N ASP A 256 -10.67 -8.10 16.09
CA ASP A 256 -10.50 -9.12 17.11
C ASP A 256 -9.87 -10.36 16.46
N ILE A 257 -8.63 -10.67 16.82
CA ILE A 257 -7.88 -11.79 16.22
C ILE A 257 -8.57 -13.15 16.45
N ARG A 258 -9.42 -13.26 17.48
CA ARG A 258 -10.22 -14.46 17.75
C ARG A 258 -11.26 -14.75 16.65
N THR A 259 -11.68 -13.73 15.94
CA THR A 259 -12.69 -13.82 14.87
C THR A 259 -12.08 -13.89 13.46
N VAL A 260 -10.74 -13.76 13.34
CA VAL A 260 -10.07 -13.80 12.04
C VAL A 260 -9.81 -15.26 11.64
N GLU A 261 -10.23 -15.62 10.44
CA GLU A 261 -10.03 -16.98 9.92
C GLU A 261 -8.55 -17.38 9.83
N GLY A 262 -8.26 -18.66 10.11
CA GLY A 262 -6.91 -19.22 10.06
C GLY A 262 -5.99 -18.78 11.19
N MET A 263 -6.54 -18.26 12.29
CA MET A 263 -5.80 -17.98 13.52
C MET A 263 -5.83 -19.22 14.45
N ASP A 264 -4.72 -19.48 15.13
CA ASP A 264 -4.62 -20.55 16.14
C ASP A 264 -5.37 -20.13 17.41
N GLN A 265 -6.60 -20.63 17.56
CA GLN A 265 -7.47 -20.30 18.69
C GLN A 265 -6.88 -20.78 20.03
N ALA A 266 -6.22 -21.94 20.06
CA ALA A 266 -5.63 -22.48 21.28
C ALA A 266 -4.46 -21.62 21.80
N LEU A 267 -3.78 -20.87 20.91
CA LEU A 267 -2.73 -19.94 21.30
C LEU A 267 -3.30 -18.58 21.77
N ILE A 268 -4.47 -18.20 21.26
CA ILE A 268 -5.09 -16.90 21.57
C ILE A 268 -5.81 -16.92 22.92
N GLU A 269 -6.30 -18.06 23.36
CA GLU A 269 -7.01 -18.26 24.64
C GLU A 269 -6.07 -18.38 25.86
N LYS A 270 -4.76 -18.49 25.66
CA LYS A 270 -3.72 -18.47 26.71
C LYS A 270 -3.23 -17.06 27.02
#